data_cb86d9f514692dcc00e81226db82e81f
#
_entry.id   cb86d9f514692dcc00e81226db82e81f
#
_cell.length_a   1.000
_cell.length_b   1.000
_cell.length_c   1.000
_cell.angle_alpha   90.00
_cell.angle_beta   90.00
_cell.angle_gamma   90.00
#
_symmetry.space_group_name_H-M   'P 1'
#
loop_
_entity.id
_entity.type
_entity.pdbx_description
1 polymer ?
#
loop_
_entity_poly.entity_id
_entity_poly.type
_entity_poly.pdbx_seq_one_letter_code
_entity_poly.pdbx_strand_id
1 'polypeptide(L)'
;RDEVSVADLGLPEGMQTLSRKTLVEGIIKPRLNEIFTMVGLEIKRSGFGGMTPSGVVLSGGGALTVGAVESARKSLAMPVRIGIPGHINGLIDEILIPSYAASVGLLLSGDMVERGEHAPMFSRFGKIGEKIQIKGMAGKVIDLVKSFLP
;
A
#
# COMPACT_ATOMS: atom_id res chain seq x y z
N ARG A 1 -5.08 -33.19 -8.88
CA ARG A 1 -4.05 -32.80 -9.88
C ARG A 1 -3.11 -31.83 -9.18
N ASP A 2 -1.95 -32.35 -8.73
CA ASP A 2 -0.95 -31.54 -8.02
C ASP A 2 0.15 -31.00 -8.93
N GLU A 3 0.04 -31.19 -10.24
CA GLU A 3 0.99 -30.76 -11.23
C GLU A 3 0.42 -29.67 -12.13
N VAL A 4 1.24 -28.67 -12.42
CA VAL A 4 0.94 -27.57 -13.35
C VAL A 4 1.80 -27.76 -14.59
N SER A 5 1.18 -27.75 -15.77
CA SER A 5 1.92 -27.76 -17.04
C SER A 5 2.63 -26.42 -17.21
N VAL A 6 3.92 -26.47 -17.44
CA VAL A 6 4.79 -25.30 -17.63
C VAL A 6 4.90 -24.95 -19.12
N ALA A 7 4.53 -25.89 -20.01
CA ALA A 7 4.61 -25.72 -21.45
C ALA A 7 3.77 -24.53 -21.96
N ASP A 8 2.62 -24.28 -21.30
CA ASP A 8 1.70 -23.19 -21.67
C ASP A 8 2.19 -21.80 -21.21
N LEU A 9 3.24 -21.74 -20.39
CA LEU A 9 3.76 -20.50 -19.82
C LEU A 9 4.92 -19.89 -20.63
N GLY A 10 5.30 -20.49 -21.75
CA GLY A 10 6.38 -19.98 -22.61
C GLY A 10 7.77 -19.96 -21.95
N LEU A 11 7.99 -20.77 -20.92
CA LEU A 11 9.28 -20.89 -20.26
C LEU A 11 10.22 -21.79 -21.10
N PRO A 12 11.57 -21.59 -21.00
CA PRO A 12 12.53 -22.33 -21.79
C PRO A 12 12.40 -23.85 -21.58
N GLU A 13 12.59 -24.56 -22.65
CA GLU A 13 12.50 -26.02 -22.76
C GLU A 13 13.32 -26.74 -21.69
N GLY A 14 12.68 -27.50 -20.84
CA GLY A 14 13.33 -28.32 -19.82
C GLY A 14 12.44 -28.85 -18.70
N MET A 15 11.41 -28.09 -18.34
CA MET A 15 10.44 -28.51 -17.33
C MET A 15 9.04 -28.63 -17.96
N GLN A 16 8.55 -29.82 -18.17
CA GLN A 16 7.21 -30.05 -18.70
C GLN A 16 6.12 -29.89 -17.65
N THR A 17 6.42 -30.27 -16.41
CA THR A 17 5.48 -30.17 -15.28
C THR A 17 6.20 -29.72 -14.01
N LEU A 18 5.51 -28.90 -13.21
CA LEU A 18 5.99 -28.48 -11.90
C LEU A 18 4.95 -28.81 -10.84
N SER A 19 5.38 -29.34 -9.69
CA SER A 19 4.43 -29.58 -8.63
C SER A 19 3.90 -28.26 -8.09
N ARG A 20 2.59 -28.19 -7.81
CA ARG A 20 1.95 -27.00 -7.23
C ARG A 20 2.65 -26.56 -5.94
N LYS A 21 3.08 -27.52 -5.13
CA LYS A 21 3.82 -27.24 -3.89
C LYS A 21 5.16 -26.54 -4.19
N THR A 22 5.94 -27.04 -5.13
CA THR A 22 7.21 -26.41 -5.54
C THR A 22 6.99 -25.01 -6.09
N LEU A 23 5.97 -24.82 -6.92
CA LEU A 23 5.62 -23.51 -7.45
C LEU A 23 5.27 -22.51 -6.34
N VAL A 24 4.39 -22.90 -5.42
CA VAL A 24 3.91 -21.99 -4.37
C VAL A 24 4.98 -21.75 -3.31
N GLU A 25 5.57 -22.81 -2.76
CA GLU A 25 6.51 -22.70 -1.63
C GLU A 25 7.92 -22.31 -2.08
N GLY A 26 8.36 -22.78 -3.25
CA GLY A 26 9.71 -22.56 -3.74
C GLY A 26 9.90 -21.32 -4.60
N ILE A 27 8.85 -20.83 -5.24
CA ILE A 27 8.94 -19.69 -6.18
C ILE A 27 8.07 -18.52 -5.73
N ILE A 28 6.76 -18.72 -5.57
CA ILE A 28 5.83 -17.60 -5.31
C ILE A 28 6.06 -17.01 -3.92
N LYS A 29 6.04 -17.80 -2.86
CA LYS A 29 6.19 -17.30 -1.49
C LYS A 29 7.51 -16.56 -1.24
N PRO A 30 8.68 -17.06 -1.65
CA PRO A 30 9.93 -16.31 -1.50
C PRO A 30 9.87 -14.95 -2.14
N ARG A 31 9.35 -14.86 -3.37
CA ARG A 31 9.21 -13.58 -4.08
C ARG A 31 8.24 -12.62 -3.39
N LEU A 32 7.11 -13.11 -2.91
CA LEU A 32 6.17 -12.30 -2.14
C LEU A 32 6.81 -11.79 -0.85
N ASN A 33 7.56 -12.62 -0.14
CA ASN A 33 8.26 -12.22 1.08
C ASN A 33 9.30 -11.12 0.81
N GLU A 34 10.07 -11.22 -0.28
CA GLU A 34 11.01 -10.17 -0.71
C GLU A 34 10.27 -8.85 -0.99
N ILE A 35 9.20 -8.89 -1.77
CA ILE A 35 8.39 -7.71 -2.11
C ILE A 35 7.87 -7.06 -0.82
N PHE A 36 7.25 -7.81 0.07
CA PHE A 36 6.70 -7.24 1.30
C PHE A 36 7.76 -6.82 2.31
N THR A 37 8.95 -7.40 2.26
CA THR A 37 10.10 -6.91 3.03
C THR A 37 10.52 -5.53 2.53
N MET A 38 10.61 -5.32 1.21
CA MET A 38 10.90 -4.01 0.64
C MET A 38 9.81 -2.98 0.99
N VAL A 39 8.54 -3.36 0.88
CA VAL A 39 7.42 -2.49 1.31
C VAL A 39 7.55 -2.11 2.79
N GLY A 40 7.88 -3.06 3.65
CA GLY A 40 8.09 -2.80 5.08
C GLY A 40 9.24 -1.82 5.35
N LEU A 41 10.31 -1.89 4.56
CA LEU A 41 11.40 -0.92 4.64
C LEU A 41 10.95 0.48 4.22
N GLU A 42 10.16 0.60 3.15
CA GLU A 42 9.62 1.89 2.72
C GLU A 42 8.64 2.49 3.74
N ILE A 43 7.78 1.67 4.36
CA ILE A 43 6.90 2.13 5.45
C ILE A 43 7.75 2.67 6.63
N LYS A 44 8.85 2.02 6.98
CA LYS A 44 9.77 2.52 8.02
C LYS A 44 10.45 3.83 7.62
N ARG A 45 10.92 3.91 6.37
CA ARG A 45 11.58 5.12 5.84
C ARG A 45 10.64 6.33 5.77
N SER A 46 9.36 6.11 5.51
CA SER A 46 8.37 7.18 5.46
C SER A 46 8.10 7.86 6.81
N GLY A 47 8.61 7.31 7.91
CA GLY A 47 8.34 7.79 9.27
C GLY A 47 7.02 7.31 9.87
N PHE A 48 6.19 6.60 9.10
CA PHE A 48 4.90 6.06 9.58
C PHE A 48 5.00 4.64 10.16
N GLY A 49 6.21 4.10 10.29
CA GLY A 49 6.44 2.80 10.92
C GLY A 49 5.84 2.76 12.33
N GLY A 50 4.94 1.81 12.59
CA GLY A 50 4.22 1.69 13.86
C GLY A 50 3.03 2.63 14.06
N MET A 51 2.75 3.56 13.12
CA MET A 51 1.63 4.49 13.17
C MET A 51 0.41 4.03 12.35
N THR A 52 0.43 2.80 11.86
CA THR A 52 -0.62 2.20 11.04
C THR A 52 -1.32 1.03 11.75
N PRO A 53 -2.06 1.27 12.86
CA PRO A 53 -2.69 0.20 13.63
C PRO A 53 -3.77 -0.55 12.84
N SER A 54 -4.39 0.11 11.87
CA SER A 54 -5.39 -0.50 10.97
C SER A 54 -4.77 -1.45 9.93
N GLY A 55 -3.44 -1.50 9.85
CA GLY A 55 -2.71 -2.40 8.96
C GLY A 55 -2.64 -1.93 7.51
N VAL A 56 -2.52 -2.90 6.60
CA VAL A 56 -2.31 -2.69 5.16
C VAL A 56 -3.48 -3.22 4.35
N VAL A 57 -3.85 -2.49 3.32
CA VAL A 57 -4.82 -2.92 2.31
C VAL A 57 -4.08 -3.26 1.03
N LEU A 58 -4.18 -4.51 0.59
CA LEU A 58 -3.67 -4.96 -0.70
C LEU A 58 -4.76 -4.81 -1.75
N SER A 59 -4.45 -4.20 -2.88
CA SER A 59 -5.37 -4.02 -3.99
C SER A 59 -4.66 -4.23 -5.33
N GLY A 60 -5.44 -4.30 -6.42
CA GLY A 60 -4.91 -4.65 -7.73
C GLY A 60 -4.90 -6.16 -7.98
N GLY A 61 -4.61 -6.57 -9.22
CA GLY A 61 -4.61 -7.98 -9.62
C GLY A 61 -3.61 -8.84 -8.84
N GLY A 62 -2.46 -8.28 -8.47
CA GLY A 62 -1.44 -8.96 -7.67
C GLY A 62 -1.89 -9.35 -6.26
N ALA A 63 -2.90 -8.68 -5.70
CA ALA A 63 -3.47 -9.01 -4.40
C ALA A 63 -4.17 -10.38 -4.38
N LEU A 64 -4.57 -10.88 -5.55
CA LEU A 64 -5.21 -12.18 -5.74
C LEU A 64 -4.21 -13.34 -5.87
N THR A 65 -2.91 -13.05 -5.87
CA THR A 65 -1.88 -14.09 -5.94
C THR A 65 -1.96 -14.99 -4.71
N VAL A 66 -1.89 -16.30 -4.94
CA VAL A 66 -1.91 -17.31 -3.87
C VAL A 66 -0.81 -17.00 -2.84
N GLY A 67 -1.20 -16.89 -1.56
CA GLY A 67 -0.29 -16.61 -0.46
C GLY A 67 0.09 -15.13 -0.29
N ALA A 68 -0.46 -14.19 -1.08
CA ALA A 68 -0.12 -12.77 -0.97
C ALA A 68 -0.47 -12.19 0.41
N VAL A 69 -1.67 -12.44 0.91
CA VAL A 69 -2.13 -11.92 2.21
C VAL A 69 -1.30 -12.50 3.37
N GLU A 70 -1.03 -13.81 3.35
CA GLU A 70 -0.23 -14.48 4.38
C GLU A 70 1.21 -13.98 4.38
N SER A 71 1.82 -13.87 3.20
CA SER A 71 3.19 -13.34 3.05
C SER A 71 3.28 -11.89 3.53
N ALA A 72 2.29 -11.06 3.18
CA ALA A 72 2.22 -9.68 3.65
C ALA A 72 2.10 -9.60 5.18
N ARG A 73 1.17 -10.35 5.79
CA ARG A 73 1.02 -10.39 7.26
C ARG A 73 2.31 -10.78 7.95
N LYS A 74 2.97 -11.81 7.43
CA LYS A 74 4.21 -12.33 8.03
C LYS A 74 5.35 -11.34 7.90
N SER A 75 5.54 -10.75 6.73
CA SER A 75 6.67 -9.86 6.46
C SER A 75 6.50 -8.48 7.09
N LEU A 76 5.27 -7.95 7.13
CA LEU A 76 4.96 -6.62 7.66
C LEU A 76 4.63 -6.63 9.15
N ALA A 77 4.33 -7.80 9.73
CA ALA A 77 3.90 -7.97 11.13
C ALA A 77 2.70 -7.08 11.51
N MET A 78 1.76 -6.90 10.59
CA MET A 78 0.56 -6.08 10.79
C MET A 78 -0.67 -6.70 10.12
N PRO A 79 -1.89 -6.30 10.49
CA PRO A 79 -3.11 -6.76 9.83
C PRO A 79 -3.09 -6.45 8.33
N VAL A 80 -3.55 -7.40 7.52
CA VAL A 80 -3.63 -7.25 6.05
C VAL A 80 -4.99 -7.72 5.58
N ARG A 81 -5.64 -6.93 4.73
CA ARG A 81 -6.87 -7.29 4.04
C ARG A 81 -6.79 -6.98 2.54
N ILE A 82 -7.62 -7.63 1.77
CA ILE A 82 -7.80 -7.29 0.35
C ILE A 82 -8.78 -6.12 0.26
N GLY A 83 -8.41 -5.12 -0.56
CA GLY A 83 -9.25 -3.98 -0.91
C GLY A 83 -9.96 -4.21 -2.23
N ILE A 84 -11.24 -3.93 -2.25
CA ILE A 84 -12.07 -3.92 -3.46
C ILE A 84 -12.53 -2.49 -3.73
N PRO A 85 -12.76 -2.10 -5.00
CA PRO A 85 -13.39 -0.84 -5.32
C PRO A 85 -14.77 -0.76 -4.64
N GLY A 86 -15.15 0.41 -4.17
CA GLY A 86 -16.44 0.63 -3.53
C GLY A 86 -16.95 2.05 -3.77
N HIS A 87 -18.19 2.31 -3.36
CA HIS A 87 -18.83 3.63 -3.45
C HIS A 87 -19.07 4.14 -4.89
N ILE A 88 -19.30 3.23 -5.84
CA ILE A 88 -19.60 3.59 -7.22
C ILE A 88 -20.97 3.05 -7.56
N ASN A 89 -21.88 3.96 -7.93
CA ASN A 89 -23.22 3.59 -8.34
C ASN A 89 -23.23 3.30 -9.86
N GLY A 90 -24.00 2.30 -10.26
CA GLY A 90 -24.19 1.96 -11.69
C GLY A 90 -23.15 1.02 -12.29
N LEU A 91 -22.19 0.55 -11.50
CA LEU A 91 -21.25 -0.48 -11.94
C LEU A 91 -21.80 -1.88 -11.70
N ILE A 92 -21.47 -2.78 -12.61
CA ILE A 92 -21.82 -4.20 -12.53
C ILE A 92 -20.95 -4.83 -11.42
N ASP A 93 -21.52 -5.72 -10.62
CA ASP A 93 -20.81 -6.39 -9.51
C ASP A 93 -19.50 -7.08 -9.94
N GLU A 94 -19.40 -7.47 -11.21
CA GLU A 94 -18.22 -8.11 -11.80
C GLU A 94 -16.95 -7.27 -11.76
N ILE A 95 -17.06 -5.94 -11.69
CA ILE A 95 -15.90 -5.04 -11.61
C ILE A 95 -15.54 -4.65 -10.17
N LEU A 96 -16.32 -5.09 -9.18
CA LEU A 96 -16.03 -4.90 -7.76
C LEU A 96 -15.02 -5.94 -7.26
N ILE A 97 -13.93 -6.12 -7.99
CA ILE A 97 -12.82 -6.99 -7.63
C ILE A 97 -11.50 -6.20 -7.56
N PRO A 98 -10.52 -6.69 -6.81
CA PRO A 98 -9.25 -5.98 -6.63
C PRO A 98 -8.54 -5.60 -7.93
N SER A 99 -8.70 -6.40 -8.99
CA SER A 99 -8.05 -6.19 -10.29
C SER A 99 -8.43 -4.88 -10.96
N TYR A 100 -9.64 -4.38 -10.73
CA TYR A 100 -10.14 -3.13 -11.33
C TYR A 100 -9.92 -1.90 -10.45
N ALA A 101 -9.32 -2.06 -9.28
CA ALA A 101 -9.15 -0.95 -8.34
C ALA A 101 -8.40 0.25 -8.94
N ALA A 102 -7.39 0.02 -9.77
CA ALA A 102 -6.64 1.08 -10.42
C ALA A 102 -7.48 1.81 -11.48
N SER A 103 -8.20 1.08 -12.33
CA SER A 103 -9.05 1.66 -13.37
C SER A 103 -10.19 2.49 -12.77
N VAL A 104 -10.83 1.94 -11.74
CA VAL A 104 -11.88 2.64 -10.99
C VAL A 104 -11.34 3.88 -10.31
N GLY A 105 -10.17 3.78 -9.67
CA GLY A 105 -9.51 4.92 -9.02
C GLY A 105 -9.14 6.03 -10.00
N LEU A 106 -8.71 5.70 -11.21
CA LEU A 106 -8.43 6.67 -12.26
C LEU A 106 -9.69 7.40 -12.74
N LEU A 107 -10.80 6.69 -12.93
CA LEU A 107 -12.08 7.29 -13.29
C LEU A 107 -12.56 8.26 -12.22
N LEU A 108 -12.52 7.87 -10.95
CA LEU A 108 -12.90 8.73 -9.84
C LEU A 108 -11.98 9.95 -9.71
N SER A 109 -10.68 9.77 -9.93
CA SER A 109 -9.72 10.87 -9.93
C SER A 109 -9.98 11.84 -11.08
N GLY A 110 -10.32 11.35 -12.28
CA GLY A 110 -10.68 12.18 -13.43
C GLY A 110 -11.92 13.03 -13.17
N ASP A 111 -12.97 12.44 -12.61
CA ASP A 111 -14.20 13.15 -12.24
C ASP A 111 -13.95 14.25 -11.20
N MET A 112 -13.10 14.00 -10.19
CA MET A 112 -12.70 15.01 -9.21
C MET A 112 -11.93 16.17 -9.85
N VAL A 113 -11.09 15.88 -10.84
CA VAL A 113 -10.33 16.89 -11.58
C VAL A 113 -11.29 17.81 -12.36
N GLU A 114 -12.25 17.23 -13.07
CA GLU A 114 -13.22 17.99 -13.87
C GLU A 114 -14.13 18.86 -12.99
N ARG A 115 -14.49 18.40 -11.79
CA ARG A 115 -15.30 19.18 -10.83
C ARG A 115 -14.53 20.29 -10.14
N GLY A 116 -13.23 20.46 -10.41
CA GLY A 116 -12.41 21.46 -9.76
C GLY A 116 -12.17 21.17 -8.26
N GLU A 117 -12.50 19.97 -7.79
CA GLU A 117 -12.29 19.54 -6.42
C GLU A 117 -10.84 19.11 -6.19
N HIS A 118 -9.89 19.85 -6.76
CA HIS A 118 -8.49 19.70 -6.49
C HIS A 118 -8.17 20.18 -5.07
N ALA A 119 -8.50 19.38 -4.09
CA ALA A 119 -7.77 19.44 -2.85
C ALA A 119 -6.86 18.20 -2.80
N PRO A 120 -5.60 18.27 -3.23
CA PRO A 120 -4.66 17.24 -2.88
C PRO A 120 -4.69 17.18 -1.36
N MET A 121 -4.96 15.99 -0.83
CA MET A 121 -5.02 15.72 0.62
C MET A 121 -3.78 16.26 1.35
N PHE A 122 -2.66 16.39 0.65
CA PHE A 122 -1.42 17.01 1.10
C PHE A 122 -1.47 18.54 1.24
N SER A 123 -2.33 19.26 0.51
CA SER A 123 -2.41 20.73 0.65
C SER A 123 -3.16 21.16 1.93
N ARG A 124 -3.96 20.28 2.51
CA ARG A 124 -4.57 20.52 3.84
C ARG A 124 -3.54 20.45 4.97
N PHE A 125 -2.52 19.60 4.86
CA PHE A 125 -1.44 19.56 5.85
C PHE A 125 -0.47 20.75 5.72
N GLY A 126 -0.21 21.24 4.52
CA GLY A 126 0.62 22.43 4.30
C GLY A 126 0.02 23.70 4.92
N LYS A 127 -1.31 23.85 4.90
CA LYS A 127 -1.99 25.02 5.49
C LYS A 127 -2.09 25.00 7.02
N ILE A 128 -1.88 23.85 7.66
CA ILE A 128 -1.80 23.77 9.13
C ILE A 128 -0.45 24.30 9.62
N GLY A 129 0.64 24.10 8.85
CA GLY A 129 1.95 24.66 9.16
C GLY A 129 2.03 26.20 9.05
N GLU A 130 1.27 26.81 8.14
CA GLU A 130 1.26 28.25 7.96
C GLU A 130 0.45 29.03 9.03
N LYS A 131 -0.52 28.39 9.67
CA LYS A 131 -1.32 28.99 10.75
C LYS A 131 -0.67 28.95 12.14
N ILE A 132 0.38 28.21 12.31
CA ILE A 132 1.17 28.25 13.55
C ILE A 132 2.15 29.41 13.37
N GLN A 133 1.75 30.59 13.76
CA GLN A 133 2.65 31.75 13.88
C GLN A 133 3.68 31.45 14.98
N ILE A 134 4.79 30.87 14.59
CA ILE A 134 5.93 30.58 15.47
C ILE A 134 6.64 31.87 15.92
N LYS A 135 6.25 33.03 15.40
CA LYS A 135 6.87 34.32 15.71
C LYS A 135 6.76 34.78 17.18
N GLY A 136 5.89 34.16 17.98
CA GLY A 136 5.72 34.53 19.40
C GLY A 136 6.33 33.53 20.40
N MET A 137 6.65 32.31 19.99
CA MET A 137 7.17 31.30 20.92
C MET A 137 8.69 31.29 21.07
N ALA A 138 9.42 31.69 20.03
CA ALA A 138 10.88 31.75 20.10
C ALA A 138 11.39 32.75 21.17
N GLY A 139 10.72 33.88 21.33
CA GLY A 139 11.04 34.85 22.38
C GLY A 139 10.85 34.29 23.79
N LYS A 140 9.72 33.63 24.04
CA LYS A 140 9.41 33.07 25.37
C LYS A 140 10.32 31.91 25.74
N VAL A 141 10.79 31.11 24.78
CA VAL A 141 11.75 30.03 25.04
C VAL A 141 13.14 30.59 25.37
N ILE A 142 13.57 31.67 24.70
CA ILE A 142 14.85 32.34 24.98
C ILE A 142 14.81 33.00 26.33
N ASP A 143 13.72 33.63 26.74
CA ASP A 143 13.57 34.26 28.04
C ASP A 143 13.53 33.20 29.18
N LEU A 144 12.88 32.04 28.90
CA LEU A 144 12.89 30.91 29.85
C LEU A 144 14.29 30.33 30.06
N VAL A 145 15.08 30.17 29.00
CA VAL A 145 16.45 29.68 29.07
C VAL A 145 17.36 30.69 29.78
N LYS A 146 17.17 32.01 29.55
CA LYS A 146 17.93 33.06 30.24
C LYS A 146 17.63 33.14 31.74
N SER A 147 16.45 32.74 32.19
CA SER A 147 16.11 32.74 33.63
C SER A 147 16.71 31.54 34.38
N PHE A 148 17.24 30.56 33.68
CA PHE A 148 17.92 29.39 34.27
C PHE A 148 19.46 29.46 34.27
N LEU A 149 20.04 30.50 33.67
CA LEU A 149 21.48 30.73 33.70
C LEU A 149 21.79 31.72 34.83
N PRO A 150 22.71 31.36 35.73
CA PRO A 150 23.14 32.24 36.85
C PRO A 150 23.86 33.50 36.36
#